data_2ba4e9dfa8c38577e050722295074ce5
#
_entry.id   2ba4e9dfa8c38577e050722295074ce5
#
_cell.length_a   1.000
_cell.length_b   1.000
_cell.length_c   1.000
_cell.angle_alpha   90.00
_cell.angle_beta   90.00
_cell.angle_gamma   90.00
#
_symmetry.space_group_name_H-M   'P 1'
#
loop_
_entity.id
_entity.type
_entity.pdbx_description
1 polymer ?
#
loop_
_entity_poly.entity_id
_entity_poly.type
_entity_poly.pdbx_seq_one_letter_code
_entity_poly.pdbx_strand_id
1 'polypeptide(L)'
;MTESATANPESTTSNVKSMDDIMALCKRRGFIYQASEIYGGVNGFWDYGPLGAQLKKNLRDAWWTDVVMKGCNGKLGPDGKPVEIVPLDSSIIQNPKVWEASGHVGGFNDPMVDCRETKSRYRADHMMCMGMKGDSTGQIYAFIENDDKSFDSALKKLSKYKKTDIAKDGVDLCAFTDLGPDEIAITVGPDAKEVGTLTEPRAFNLMFKTVLGATGNMEDNAAYLRPETAQGIFINFKNVVDTTRVSVPFGIAQTGKAFRNEVTPRNFTFRSREFEQMEIEFFCHPEDAKDWYTFWRDWRMAWWQELGLKGDNLILREHDNDELAHYAKEGAGTSDIEYMFPFTAPGFGELEGIADRTNFDLTQHAEHSKTKLDYFDNTRGELAKNGQPKGERYLPHVIEPSAGLDRGVLALLCEAFTPDPDRASGVFMKFHPRLAPIKAAVFPLVKKDGMPEIAAPLAGELRNRFGHLGTIDYDEKQSIGKRYARMDEAGCPFCFTIDSETLSDNTVTVRHRDTLDQERIAIDKVGDFLAEKLGF
;
A
#
# COMPACT_ATOMS: atom_id res chain seq x y z
N MET A 1 -19.44 43.57 -40.67
CA MET A 1 -18.90 43.92 -39.35
C MET A 1 -19.52 42.98 -38.36
N THR A 2 -18.81 41.92 -38.02
CA THR A 2 -19.18 40.94 -37.00
C THR A 2 -18.00 40.81 -36.08
N GLU A 3 -18.14 41.36 -34.89
CA GLU A 3 -17.16 41.29 -33.81
C GLU A 3 -17.05 39.87 -33.32
N SER A 4 -15.85 39.32 -33.36
CA SER A 4 -15.49 38.06 -32.74
C SER A 4 -15.22 38.31 -31.25
N ALA A 5 -16.07 37.80 -30.39
CA ALA A 5 -15.85 37.77 -28.96
C ALA A 5 -14.75 36.71 -28.67
N THR A 6 -13.60 37.20 -28.26
CA THR A 6 -12.52 36.39 -27.68
C THR A 6 -12.95 35.94 -26.28
N ALA A 7 -13.31 34.65 -26.13
CA ALA A 7 -13.49 34.03 -24.83
C ALA A 7 -12.12 33.93 -24.12
N ASN A 8 -12.02 34.56 -22.97
CA ASN A 8 -10.93 34.37 -22.02
C ASN A 8 -11.00 32.92 -21.51
N PRO A 9 -9.91 32.16 -21.48
CA PRO A 9 -9.91 30.87 -20.78
C PRO A 9 -9.85 31.19 -19.28
N GLU A 10 -11.01 31.07 -18.61
CA GLU A 10 -11.06 31.05 -17.16
C GLU A 10 -10.14 29.94 -16.67
N SER A 11 -9.17 30.32 -15.86
CA SER A 11 -8.25 29.44 -15.14
C SER A 11 -9.04 28.51 -14.23
N THR A 12 -9.30 27.29 -14.69
CA THR A 12 -9.60 26.18 -13.81
C THR A 12 -8.33 25.87 -13.00
N THR A 13 -8.18 26.54 -11.86
CA THR A 13 -7.29 26.04 -10.81
C THR A 13 -7.89 24.70 -10.36
N SER A 14 -7.39 23.61 -10.95
CA SER A 14 -7.63 22.27 -10.45
C SER A 14 -7.22 22.27 -8.98
N ASN A 15 -8.13 21.89 -8.08
CA ASN A 15 -7.86 21.61 -6.68
C ASN A 15 -6.92 20.38 -6.59
N VAL A 16 -5.66 20.57 -6.91
CA VAL A 16 -4.64 19.51 -6.81
C VAL A 16 -4.46 19.21 -5.33
N LYS A 17 -4.79 18.00 -4.92
CA LYS A 17 -4.58 17.51 -3.56
C LYS A 17 -3.08 17.57 -3.26
N SER A 18 -2.68 18.29 -2.21
CA SER A 18 -1.29 18.37 -1.77
C SER A 18 -0.99 17.29 -0.73
N MET A 19 0.15 16.60 -0.84
CA MET A 19 0.60 15.69 0.21
C MET A 19 0.83 16.39 1.54
N ASP A 20 1.29 17.64 1.53
CA ASP A 20 1.53 18.43 2.75
C ASP A 20 0.21 18.69 3.50
N ASP A 21 -0.87 19.00 2.78
CA ASP A 21 -2.19 19.19 3.38
C ASP A 21 -2.75 17.90 3.99
N ILE A 22 -2.58 16.78 3.28
CA ILE A 22 -2.98 15.45 3.75
C ILE A 22 -2.17 15.08 5.01
N MET A 23 -0.87 15.25 5.01
CA MET A 23 0.00 14.98 6.16
C MET A 23 -0.35 15.88 7.35
N ALA A 24 -0.62 17.17 7.12
CA ALA A 24 -1.04 18.10 8.16
C ALA A 24 -2.39 17.69 8.78
N LEU A 25 -3.35 17.25 7.98
CA LEU A 25 -4.62 16.71 8.47
C LEU A 25 -4.41 15.40 9.24
N CYS A 26 -3.59 14.48 8.71
CA CYS A 26 -3.26 13.23 9.39
C CYS A 26 -2.70 13.46 10.78
N LYS A 27 -1.74 14.37 10.93
CA LYS A 27 -1.16 14.75 12.21
C LYS A 27 -2.20 15.39 13.14
N ARG A 28 -2.95 16.38 12.64
CA ARG A 28 -3.93 17.13 13.43
C ARG A 28 -5.09 16.25 13.94
N ARG A 29 -5.49 15.25 13.16
CA ARG A 29 -6.62 14.35 13.49
C ARG A 29 -6.21 13.03 14.11
N GLY A 30 -4.94 12.73 14.17
CA GLY A 30 -4.46 11.49 14.78
C GLY A 30 -4.64 10.28 13.87
N PHE A 31 -4.35 10.45 12.59
CA PHE A 31 -4.23 9.32 11.69
C PHE A 31 -2.82 8.73 11.72
N ILE A 32 -1.80 9.52 11.42
CA ILE A 32 -0.42 9.05 11.33
C ILE A 32 0.53 10.09 11.92
N TYR A 33 1.50 9.63 12.69
CA TYR A 33 2.58 10.40 13.30
C TYR A 33 3.93 9.86 12.86
N GLN A 34 4.97 10.69 12.93
CA GLN A 34 6.34 10.20 12.84
C GLN A 34 6.66 9.37 14.09
N ALA A 35 7.21 8.17 13.93
CA ALA A 35 7.57 7.33 15.07
C ALA A 35 8.64 8.02 15.94
N SER A 36 8.47 7.94 17.27
CA SER A 36 9.39 8.53 18.25
C SER A 36 9.58 10.03 18.08
N GLU A 37 8.55 10.78 17.67
CA GLU A 37 8.63 12.21 17.35
C GLU A 37 9.23 13.06 18.49
N ILE A 38 8.94 12.72 19.75
CA ILE A 38 9.47 13.44 20.92
C ILE A 38 10.99 13.37 21.06
N TYR A 39 11.65 12.42 20.37
CA TYR A 39 13.09 12.27 20.29
C TYR A 39 13.67 12.71 18.94
N GLY A 40 12.90 13.46 18.14
CA GLY A 40 13.31 13.92 16.82
C GLY A 40 12.89 12.97 15.68
N GLY A 41 12.18 11.90 16.01
CA GLY A 41 11.70 10.94 15.04
C GLY A 41 12.76 9.96 14.53
N VAL A 42 12.31 8.92 13.83
CA VAL A 42 13.15 7.97 13.10
C VAL A 42 12.65 7.90 11.66
N ASN A 43 13.51 8.23 10.69
CA ASN A 43 13.14 8.29 9.30
C ASN A 43 12.69 6.91 8.76
N GLY A 44 11.54 6.88 8.06
CA GLY A 44 10.98 5.67 7.48
C GLY A 44 10.20 4.79 8.46
N PHE A 45 9.87 5.30 9.65
CA PHE A 45 9.00 4.65 10.62
C PHE A 45 7.83 5.56 11.00
N TRP A 46 6.64 4.98 11.10
CA TRP A 46 5.40 5.71 11.30
C TRP A 46 4.52 5.04 12.36
N ASP A 47 3.94 5.86 13.24
CA ASP A 47 2.95 5.44 14.22
C ASP A 47 1.55 5.81 13.75
N TYR A 48 0.59 4.89 13.90
CA TYR A 48 -0.81 5.16 13.65
C TYR A 48 -1.50 5.63 14.92
N GLY A 49 -2.03 6.86 14.87
CA GLY A 49 -2.84 7.40 15.95
C GLY A 49 -4.23 6.75 16.04
N PRO A 50 -5.11 7.21 16.94
CA PRO A 50 -6.40 6.55 17.19
C PRO A 50 -7.28 6.36 15.94
N LEU A 51 -7.39 7.38 15.07
CA LEU A 51 -8.17 7.27 13.83
C LEU A 51 -7.44 6.41 12.79
N GLY A 52 -6.12 6.54 12.68
CA GLY A 52 -5.32 5.75 11.75
C GLY A 52 -5.29 4.27 12.10
N ALA A 53 -5.13 3.93 13.38
CA ALA A 53 -5.17 2.55 13.85
C ALA A 53 -6.52 1.89 13.55
N GLN A 54 -7.63 2.62 13.74
CA GLN A 54 -8.94 2.11 13.40
C GLN A 54 -9.17 1.99 11.88
N LEU A 55 -8.71 2.97 11.08
CA LEU A 55 -8.78 2.90 9.62
C LEU A 55 -7.99 1.70 9.08
N LYS A 56 -6.76 1.52 9.56
CA LYS A 56 -5.88 0.41 9.19
C LYS A 56 -6.49 -0.94 9.58
N LYS A 57 -7.07 -1.03 10.79
CA LYS A 57 -7.81 -2.21 11.24
C LYS A 57 -9.00 -2.50 10.32
N ASN A 58 -9.79 -1.49 9.98
CA ASN A 58 -10.97 -1.67 9.14
C ASN A 58 -10.60 -2.16 7.73
N LEU A 59 -9.51 -1.67 7.14
CA LEU A 59 -9.02 -2.15 5.85
C LEU A 59 -8.57 -3.61 5.93
N ARG A 60 -7.79 -3.96 6.98
CA ARG A 60 -7.34 -5.33 7.22
C ARG A 60 -8.51 -6.29 7.43
N ASP A 61 -9.49 -5.89 8.24
CA ASP A 61 -10.67 -6.71 8.53
C ASP A 61 -11.57 -6.87 7.29
N ALA A 62 -11.67 -5.84 6.46
CA ALA A 62 -12.38 -5.92 5.17
C ALA A 62 -11.70 -6.95 4.25
N TRP A 63 -10.37 -6.86 4.10
CA TRP A 63 -9.61 -7.82 3.31
C TRP A 63 -9.74 -9.25 3.87
N TRP A 64 -9.55 -9.42 5.18
CA TRP A 64 -9.65 -10.72 5.83
C TRP A 64 -11.03 -11.35 5.66
N THR A 65 -12.06 -10.55 5.86
CA THR A 65 -13.45 -11.01 5.71
C THR A 65 -13.75 -11.42 4.27
N ASP A 66 -13.36 -10.60 3.30
CA ASP A 66 -13.72 -10.82 1.89
C ASP A 66 -12.88 -11.93 1.25
N VAL A 67 -11.60 -12.03 1.60
CA VAL A 67 -10.68 -13.03 1.05
C VAL A 67 -10.83 -14.36 1.81
N VAL A 68 -10.56 -14.35 3.12
CA VAL A 68 -10.40 -15.59 3.90
C VAL A 68 -11.76 -16.13 4.33
N MET A 69 -12.59 -15.29 4.98
CA MET A 69 -13.83 -15.77 5.59
C MET A 69 -14.94 -16.05 4.56
N LYS A 70 -14.98 -15.29 3.48
CA LYS A 70 -16.01 -15.40 2.43
C LYS A 70 -15.50 -16.00 1.12
N GLY A 71 -14.24 -16.43 1.05
CA GLY A 71 -13.65 -16.97 -0.18
C GLY A 71 -13.90 -16.05 -1.38
N CYS A 72 -13.23 -14.90 -1.42
CA CYS A 72 -13.38 -13.88 -2.47
C CYS A 72 -14.83 -13.37 -2.62
N ASN A 73 -15.50 -13.08 -1.48
CA ASN A 73 -16.92 -12.68 -1.44
C ASN A 73 -17.87 -13.71 -2.06
N GLY A 74 -17.50 -15.01 -2.02
CA GLY A 74 -18.31 -16.09 -2.61
C GLY A 74 -18.27 -16.16 -4.13
N LYS A 75 -17.34 -15.44 -4.78
CA LYS A 75 -17.13 -15.53 -6.23
C LYS A 75 -16.57 -16.90 -6.60
N LEU A 76 -17.09 -17.49 -7.66
CA LEU A 76 -16.57 -18.77 -8.16
C LEU A 76 -15.27 -18.56 -8.92
N GLY A 77 -14.34 -19.48 -8.73
CA GLY A 77 -13.10 -19.54 -9.49
C GLY A 77 -13.31 -19.90 -10.97
N PRO A 78 -12.23 -19.88 -11.77
CA PRO A 78 -12.28 -20.31 -13.18
C PRO A 78 -12.76 -21.75 -13.37
N ASP A 79 -12.54 -22.60 -12.36
CA ASP A 79 -12.99 -23.99 -12.32
C ASP A 79 -14.48 -24.15 -11.96
N GLY A 80 -15.20 -23.06 -11.77
CA GLY A 80 -16.62 -23.02 -11.40
C GLY A 80 -16.90 -23.38 -9.94
N LYS A 81 -15.88 -23.49 -9.08
CA LYS A 81 -16.02 -23.82 -7.66
C LYS A 81 -15.79 -22.59 -6.76
N PRO A 82 -16.25 -22.64 -5.50
CA PRO A 82 -15.88 -21.63 -4.52
C PRO A 82 -14.36 -21.59 -4.32
N VAL A 83 -13.81 -20.39 -4.21
CA VAL A 83 -12.38 -20.18 -3.92
C VAL A 83 -12.11 -20.52 -2.45
N GLU A 84 -11.21 -21.45 -2.20
CA GLU A 84 -10.81 -21.87 -0.85
C GLU A 84 -9.54 -21.15 -0.44
N ILE A 85 -9.60 -20.43 0.68
CA ILE A 85 -8.46 -19.70 1.27
C ILE A 85 -8.37 -20.06 2.75
N VAL A 86 -7.18 -20.47 3.20
CA VAL A 86 -6.92 -20.75 4.61
C VAL A 86 -5.94 -19.75 5.20
N PRO A 87 -6.12 -19.36 6.47
CA PRO A 87 -5.25 -18.40 7.14
C PRO A 87 -3.94 -19.02 7.62
N LEU A 88 -2.90 -18.20 7.65
CA LEU A 88 -1.63 -18.50 8.30
C LEU A 88 -1.12 -17.26 9.05
N ASP A 89 -0.43 -17.47 10.16
CA ASP A 89 0.37 -16.44 10.85
C ASP A 89 1.76 -17.02 11.15
N SER A 90 2.72 -16.72 10.27
CA SER A 90 4.09 -17.17 10.41
C SER A 90 4.95 -16.20 11.22
N SER A 91 5.98 -16.69 11.89
CA SER A 91 6.88 -15.88 12.70
C SER A 91 7.66 -14.86 11.86
N ILE A 92 7.94 -13.68 12.44
CA ILE A 92 8.74 -12.63 11.81
C ILE A 92 10.19 -13.10 11.63
N ILE A 93 10.75 -13.71 12.67
CA ILE A 93 12.11 -14.25 12.63
C ILE A 93 12.02 -15.73 12.24
N GLN A 94 12.64 -16.06 11.13
CA GLN A 94 12.68 -17.40 10.56
C GLN A 94 14.13 -17.90 10.49
N ASN A 95 14.30 -19.19 10.20
CA ASN A 95 15.64 -19.75 10.00
C ASN A 95 16.36 -18.99 8.87
N PRO A 96 17.62 -18.54 9.03
CA PRO A 96 18.36 -17.82 8.00
C PRO A 96 18.41 -18.52 6.65
N LYS A 97 18.37 -19.85 6.62
CA LYS A 97 18.33 -20.64 5.39
C LYS A 97 17.10 -20.39 4.51
N VAL A 98 16.00 -19.90 5.09
CA VAL A 98 14.82 -19.50 4.33
C VAL A 98 15.19 -18.36 3.36
N TRP A 99 15.96 -17.39 3.85
CA TRP A 99 16.39 -16.22 3.11
C TRP A 99 17.55 -16.51 2.14
N GLU A 100 18.33 -17.53 2.43
CA GLU A 100 19.32 -18.07 1.49
C GLU A 100 18.63 -18.78 0.32
N ALA A 101 17.65 -19.64 0.60
CA ALA A 101 16.90 -20.39 -0.39
C ALA A 101 16.09 -19.46 -1.32
N SER A 102 15.45 -18.44 -0.77
CA SER A 102 14.69 -17.45 -1.55
C SER A 102 15.56 -16.40 -2.25
N GLY A 103 16.90 -16.42 -2.05
CA GLY A 103 17.83 -15.48 -2.68
C GLY A 103 17.96 -14.11 -2.00
N HIS A 104 17.20 -13.81 -0.94
CA HIS A 104 17.22 -12.50 -0.28
C HIS A 104 18.56 -12.14 0.35
N VAL A 105 19.29 -13.10 0.89
CA VAL A 105 20.63 -12.84 1.48
C VAL A 105 21.63 -12.40 0.43
N GLY A 106 21.59 -12.98 -0.75
CA GLY A 106 22.54 -12.71 -1.84
C GLY A 106 22.10 -11.61 -2.82
N GLY A 107 20.81 -11.52 -3.12
CA GLY A 107 20.29 -10.72 -4.24
C GLY A 107 19.42 -9.53 -3.84
N PHE A 108 18.97 -9.41 -2.60
CA PHE A 108 18.10 -8.31 -2.16
C PHE A 108 18.93 -7.08 -1.79
N ASN A 109 19.53 -6.46 -2.80
CA ASN A 109 20.49 -5.39 -2.65
C ASN A 109 20.13 -4.18 -3.52
N ASP A 110 20.27 -2.97 -2.94
CA ASP A 110 20.32 -1.73 -3.71
C ASP A 110 21.77 -1.36 -4.04
N PRO A 111 22.08 -0.95 -5.27
CA PRO A 111 23.40 -0.42 -5.61
C PRO A 111 23.51 1.01 -5.05
N MET A 112 24.35 1.21 -4.03
CA MET A 112 24.48 2.49 -3.33
C MET A 112 25.76 3.22 -3.65
N VAL A 113 25.64 4.54 -3.82
CA VAL A 113 26.72 5.49 -4.06
C VAL A 113 26.74 6.51 -2.94
N ASP A 114 27.90 6.69 -2.31
CA ASP A 114 28.12 7.73 -1.30
C ASP A 114 28.81 8.96 -1.94
N CYS A 115 28.34 10.17 -1.61
CA CYS A 115 29.04 11.40 -1.95
C CYS A 115 29.96 11.81 -0.80
N ARG A 116 31.28 11.87 -1.04
CA ARG A 116 32.28 12.23 -0.02
C ARG A 116 32.20 13.69 0.41
N GLU A 117 31.75 14.59 -0.49
CA GLU A 117 31.59 16.02 -0.22
C GLU A 117 30.36 16.29 0.65
N THR A 118 29.18 15.89 0.18
CA THR A 118 27.91 16.24 0.83
C THR A 118 27.49 15.27 1.92
N LYS A 119 28.13 14.11 2.02
CA LYS A 119 27.74 12.97 2.86
C LYS A 119 26.37 12.39 2.51
N SER A 120 25.82 12.79 1.37
CA SER A 120 24.57 12.24 0.82
C SER A 120 24.81 10.84 0.28
N ARG A 121 23.76 10.02 0.31
CA ARG A 121 23.76 8.66 -0.23
C ARG A 121 22.65 8.55 -1.27
N TYR A 122 22.97 7.92 -2.40
CA TYR A 122 22.05 7.78 -3.54
C TYR A 122 21.97 6.32 -3.97
N ARG A 123 20.84 5.93 -4.56
CA ARG A 123 20.73 4.68 -5.32
C ARG A 123 21.29 4.90 -6.72
N ALA A 124 22.27 4.11 -7.12
CA ALA A 124 22.92 4.22 -8.42
C ALA A 124 21.96 3.99 -9.59
N ASP A 125 21.03 3.05 -9.43
CA ASP A 125 19.98 2.70 -10.39
C ASP A 125 18.87 3.76 -10.55
N HIS A 126 18.81 4.76 -9.65
CA HIS A 126 17.95 5.93 -9.75
C HIS A 126 18.73 7.21 -10.11
N MET A 127 19.95 7.07 -10.51
CA MET A 127 20.78 8.21 -10.93
C MET A 127 20.98 8.18 -12.44
N MET A 128 20.74 9.31 -13.06
CA MET A 128 21.10 9.59 -14.44
C MET A 128 22.27 10.56 -14.48
N CYS A 129 22.98 10.53 -15.57
CA CYS A 129 24.13 11.38 -15.84
C CYS A 129 23.94 12.14 -17.13
N MET A 130 24.45 13.38 -17.17
CA MET A 130 24.46 14.19 -18.38
C MET A 130 25.86 14.70 -18.67
N GLY A 131 26.22 14.64 -19.96
CA GLY A 131 27.38 15.31 -20.54
C GLY A 131 26.98 16.23 -21.70
N MET A 132 27.87 17.10 -22.16
CA MET A 132 27.59 17.89 -23.36
C MET A 132 27.66 16.97 -24.59
N LYS A 133 26.65 17.07 -25.44
CA LYS A 133 26.52 16.23 -26.63
C LYS A 133 27.77 16.27 -27.52
N GLY A 134 28.31 15.10 -27.78
CA GLY A 134 29.52 14.92 -28.59
C GLY A 134 30.86 15.27 -27.89
N ASP A 135 30.87 15.47 -26.58
CA ASP A 135 32.06 15.71 -25.77
C ASP A 135 32.33 14.55 -24.81
N SER A 136 33.12 13.60 -25.24
CA SER A 136 33.47 12.41 -24.44
C SER A 136 34.55 12.65 -23.37
N THR A 137 35.10 13.86 -23.26
CA THR A 137 36.19 14.19 -22.32
C THR A 137 35.82 15.23 -21.27
N GLY A 138 34.59 15.75 -21.33
CA GLY A 138 34.07 16.76 -20.41
C GLY A 138 33.64 16.21 -19.09
N GLN A 139 33.41 17.12 -18.11
CA GLN A 139 32.79 16.74 -16.85
C GLN A 139 31.39 16.19 -17.08
N ILE A 140 31.03 15.17 -16.30
CA ILE A 140 29.71 14.55 -16.23
C ILE A 140 28.98 15.08 -14.98
N TYR A 141 27.69 15.28 -15.10
CA TYR A 141 26.85 15.78 -14.00
C TYR A 141 25.73 14.79 -13.72
N ALA A 142 25.75 14.22 -12.51
CA ALA A 142 24.71 13.30 -12.07
C ALA A 142 23.49 14.06 -11.54
N PHE A 143 22.33 13.48 -11.74
CA PHE A 143 21.03 13.95 -11.23
C PHE A 143 20.14 12.76 -10.87
N ILE A 144 19.11 13.02 -10.07
CA ILE A 144 18.14 11.99 -9.68
C ILE A 144 17.10 11.87 -10.80
N GLU A 145 16.88 10.66 -11.25
CA GLU A 145 15.88 10.33 -12.25
C GLU A 145 14.47 10.75 -11.78
N ASN A 146 13.67 11.27 -12.69
CA ASN A 146 12.31 11.79 -12.43
C ASN A 146 12.24 12.93 -11.38
N ASP A 147 13.35 13.67 -11.19
CA ASP A 147 13.41 14.90 -10.40
C ASP A 147 13.84 16.09 -11.28
N ASP A 148 12.86 16.87 -11.74
CA ASP A 148 13.09 18.04 -12.58
C ASP A 148 14.01 19.07 -11.92
N LYS A 149 13.97 19.24 -10.61
CA LYS A 149 14.85 20.18 -9.88
C LYS A 149 16.29 19.69 -9.90
N SER A 150 16.50 18.40 -9.73
CA SER A 150 17.80 17.77 -9.80
C SER A 150 18.37 17.87 -11.22
N PHE A 151 17.55 17.57 -12.24
CA PHE A 151 17.91 17.73 -13.66
C PHE A 151 18.30 19.17 -13.99
N ASP A 152 17.46 20.16 -13.67
CA ASP A 152 17.71 21.57 -13.94
C ASP A 152 18.97 22.08 -13.21
N SER A 153 19.23 21.59 -11.99
CA SER A 153 20.46 21.90 -11.24
C SER A 153 21.70 21.36 -11.96
N ALA A 154 21.66 20.12 -12.41
CA ALA A 154 22.77 19.51 -13.17
C ALA A 154 23.03 20.25 -14.49
N LEU A 155 21.95 20.58 -15.24
CA LEU A 155 22.04 21.32 -16.50
C LEU A 155 22.65 22.73 -16.29
N LYS A 156 22.26 23.43 -15.24
CA LYS A 156 22.87 24.74 -14.86
C LYS A 156 24.35 24.59 -14.52
N LYS A 157 24.76 23.54 -13.81
CA LYS A 157 26.18 23.28 -13.49
C LYS A 157 26.99 23.01 -14.77
N LEU A 158 26.47 22.18 -15.68
CA LEU A 158 27.08 21.88 -16.97
C LEU A 158 27.20 23.13 -17.83
N SER A 159 26.14 23.94 -17.95
CA SER A 159 26.15 25.22 -18.70
C SER A 159 27.20 26.18 -18.15
N LYS A 160 27.31 26.30 -16.82
CA LYS A 160 28.32 27.12 -16.14
C LYS A 160 29.75 26.62 -16.43
N TYR A 161 29.99 25.31 -16.41
CA TYR A 161 31.28 24.71 -16.73
C TYR A 161 31.69 24.99 -18.17
N LYS A 162 30.79 24.83 -19.12
CA LYS A 162 31.01 25.07 -20.55
C LYS A 162 30.97 26.55 -20.92
N LYS A 163 30.58 27.45 -20.02
CA LYS A 163 30.41 28.91 -20.25
C LYS A 163 29.48 29.24 -21.43
N THR A 164 28.44 28.41 -21.62
CA THR A 164 27.42 28.55 -22.64
C THR A 164 26.10 28.02 -22.15
N ASP A 165 24.99 28.61 -22.57
CA ASP A 165 23.66 28.08 -22.30
C ASP A 165 23.44 26.81 -23.12
N ILE A 166 23.14 25.72 -22.42
CA ILE A 166 22.86 24.41 -23.01
C ILE A 166 21.38 24.10 -22.86
N ALA A 167 20.72 23.87 -23.99
CA ALA A 167 19.34 23.44 -24.03
C ALA A 167 19.20 21.94 -23.63
N LYS A 168 18.02 21.52 -23.23
CA LYS A 168 17.76 20.12 -22.79
C LYS A 168 18.10 19.07 -23.86
N ASP A 169 18.01 19.41 -25.14
CA ASP A 169 18.38 18.58 -26.30
C ASP A 169 19.88 18.62 -26.67
N GLY A 170 20.63 19.45 -25.97
CA GLY A 170 22.10 19.61 -26.15
C GLY A 170 22.94 18.72 -25.24
N VAL A 171 22.35 17.79 -24.51
CA VAL A 171 23.03 16.84 -23.60
C VAL A 171 22.87 15.40 -24.06
N ASP A 172 23.90 14.60 -23.82
CA ASP A 172 23.81 13.14 -23.87
C ASP A 172 23.50 12.62 -22.46
N LEU A 173 22.56 11.67 -22.34
CA LEU A 173 22.12 11.08 -21.09
C LEU A 173 22.50 9.60 -21.03
N CYS A 174 22.93 9.13 -19.87
CA CYS A 174 23.16 7.71 -19.58
C CYS A 174 22.80 7.39 -18.13
N ALA A 175 22.58 6.13 -17.82
CA ALA A 175 22.43 5.71 -16.43
C ALA A 175 23.79 5.81 -15.70
N PHE A 176 23.76 6.16 -14.40
CA PHE A 176 25.00 6.18 -13.60
C PHE A 176 25.67 4.81 -13.52
N THR A 177 24.87 3.75 -13.56
CA THR A 177 25.33 2.35 -13.54
C THR A 177 26.15 1.96 -14.79
N ASP A 178 26.03 2.72 -15.87
CA ASP A 178 26.74 2.48 -17.12
C ASP A 178 28.16 3.10 -17.13
N LEU A 179 28.45 3.96 -16.14
CA LEU A 179 29.74 4.65 -16.04
C LEU A 179 30.84 3.74 -15.52
N GLY A 180 31.99 3.78 -16.18
CA GLY A 180 33.21 3.18 -15.67
C GLY A 180 33.90 4.01 -14.59
N PRO A 181 34.92 3.45 -13.88
CA PRO A 181 35.62 4.14 -12.79
C PRO A 181 36.23 5.49 -13.21
N ASP A 182 36.74 5.60 -14.44
CA ASP A 182 37.34 6.82 -14.97
C ASP A 182 36.27 7.91 -15.20
N GLU A 183 35.07 7.53 -15.62
CA GLU A 183 33.95 8.43 -15.81
C GLU A 183 33.36 8.88 -14.48
N ILE A 184 33.27 7.99 -13.49
CA ILE A 184 32.88 8.34 -12.13
C ILE A 184 33.82 9.35 -11.51
N ALA A 185 35.14 9.24 -11.81
CA ALA A 185 36.17 10.16 -11.32
C ALA A 185 36.01 11.60 -11.85
N ILE A 186 35.33 11.79 -12.96
CA ILE A 186 35.03 13.12 -13.55
C ILE A 186 33.56 13.53 -13.36
N THR A 187 32.81 12.76 -12.62
CA THR A 187 31.38 13.04 -12.36
C THR A 187 31.19 13.91 -11.12
N VAL A 188 30.32 14.93 -11.26
CA VAL A 188 29.84 15.78 -10.16
C VAL A 188 28.51 15.22 -9.66
N GLY A 189 28.41 14.94 -8.38
CA GLY A 189 27.18 14.41 -7.76
C GLY A 189 26.00 15.38 -7.80
N PRO A 190 24.75 14.90 -7.59
CA PRO A 190 23.53 15.73 -7.69
C PRO A 190 23.60 17.00 -6.83
N ASP A 191 24.06 16.91 -5.58
CA ASP A 191 24.18 18.03 -4.65
C ASP A 191 25.64 18.52 -4.48
N ALA A 192 26.61 17.89 -5.18
CA ALA A 192 28.03 18.21 -5.06
C ALA A 192 28.43 19.38 -5.98
N LYS A 193 29.60 19.93 -5.72
CA LYS A 193 30.25 20.97 -6.55
C LYS A 193 31.54 20.47 -7.17
N GLU A 194 32.20 19.51 -6.53
CA GLU A 194 33.50 18.97 -6.91
C GLU A 194 33.33 17.66 -7.67
N VAL A 195 34.22 17.40 -8.63
CA VAL A 195 34.30 16.14 -9.38
C VAL A 195 34.88 15.01 -8.53
N GLY A 196 34.58 13.77 -8.87
CA GLY A 196 35.17 12.57 -8.27
C GLY A 196 34.85 12.36 -6.81
N THR A 197 33.78 13.01 -6.32
CA THR A 197 33.35 12.85 -4.92
C THR A 197 32.40 11.66 -4.72
N LEU A 198 31.88 11.07 -5.81
CA LEU A 198 31.06 9.87 -5.76
C LEU A 198 31.93 8.62 -5.62
N THR A 199 31.43 7.64 -4.86
CA THR A 199 32.03 6.29 -4.80
C THR A 199 31.52 5.43 -5.95
N GLU A 200 32.24 4.35 -6.26
CA GLU A 200 31.65 3.26 -7.04
C GLU A 200 30.40 2.70 -6.34
N PRO A 201 29.45 2.17 -7.12
CA PRO A 201 28.27 1.52 -6.55
C PRO A 201 28.65 0.32 -5.68
N ARG A 202 28.04 0.22 -4.49
CA ARG A 202 28.22 -0.91 -3.58
C ARG A 202 26.87 -1.52 -3.26
N ALA A 203 26.79 -2.84 -3.34
CA ALA A 203 25.59 -3.56 -2.92
C ALA A 203 25.27 -3.30 -1.44
N PHE A 204 24.09 -2.81 -1.18
CA PHE A 204 23.57 -2.62 0.17
C PHE A 204 22.38 -3.55 0.39
N ASN A 205 22.54 -4.56 1.23
CA ASN A 205 21.48 -5.52 1.50
C ASN A 205 20.37 -4.89 2.36
N LEU A 206 19.13 -5.03 1.89
CA LEU A 206 17.94 -4.44 2.52
C LEU A 206 17.41 -5.26 3.70
N MET A 207 18.02 -6.40 4.05
CA MET A 207 17.61 -7.20 5.20
C MET A 207 18.03 -6.53 6.52
N PHE A 208 17.09 -6.35 7.45
CA PHE A 208 17.44 -6.04 8.83
C PHE A 208 18.01 -7.26 9.53
N LYS A 209 19.25 -7.15 10.04
CA LYS A 209 19.90 -8.19 10.83
C LYS A 209 19.63 -8.01 12.31
N THR A 210 19.47 -9.13 13.01
CA THR A 210 19.42 -9.21 14.47
C THR A 210 20.23 -10.42 14.94
N VAL A 211 20.34 -10.61 16.25
CA VAL A 211 21.12 -11.71 16.86
C VAL A 211 20.21 -12.52 17.76
N LEU A 212 20.27 -13.84 17.64
CA LEU A 212 19.58 -14.76 18.54
C LEU A 212 20.52 -15.24 19.65
N GLY A 213 20.00 -15.31 20.90
CA GLY A 213 20.72 -15.82 22.07
C GLY A 213 21.53 -14.79 22.82
N ALA A 214 22.09 -15.20 23.96
CA ALA A 214 22.75 -14.34 24.94
C ALA A 214 24.25 -14.08 24.66
N THR A 215 24.89 -14.93 23.85
CA THR A 215 26.31 -14.84 23.49
C THR A 215 26.46 -14.23 22.12
N GLY A 216 26.70 -12.91 22.09
CA GLY A 216 26.58 -12.10 20.91
C GLY A 216 27.73 -12.16 19.90
N ASN A 217 28.13 -13.31 19.39
CA ASN A 217 28.87 -13.33 18.14
C ASN A 217 27.86 -13.13 16.98
N MET A 218 27.94 -11.97 16.34
CA MET A 218 26.99 -11.58 15.25
C MET A 218 27.09 -12.50 14.02
N GLU A 219 28.20 -13.22 13.83
CA GLU A 219 28.40 -14.05 12.66
C GLU A 219 27.72 -15.43 12.81
N ASP A 220 27.79 -16.02 14.00
CA ASP A 220 27.27 -17.38 14.25
C ASP A 220 25.78 -17.43 14.62
N ASN A 221 25.23 -16.31 15.12
CA ASN A 221 23.86 -16.21 15.62
C ASN A 221 23.02 -15.18 14.87
N ALA A 222 23.41 -14.81 13.65
CA ALA A 222 22.68 -13.86 12.84
C ALA A 222 21.28 -14.37 12.47
N ALA A 223 20.28 -13.53 12.64
CA ALA A 223 18.94 -13.72 12.13
C ALA A 223 18.48 -12.47 11.39
N TYR A 224 17.36 -12.58 10.70
CA TYR A 224 16.83 -11.49 9.92
C TYR A 224 15.36 -11.25 10.29
N LEU A 225 14.97 -9.97 10.29
CA LEU A 225 13.56 -9.60 10.22
C LEU A 225 13.08 -9.86 8.79
N ARG A 226 11.94 -10.52 8.64
CA ARG A 226 11.42 -10.87 7.31
C ARG A 226 11.19 -9.62 6.45
N PRO A 227 11.66 -9.59 5.18
CA PRO A 227 11.41 -8.49 4.24
C PRO A 227 10.07 -8.59 3.53
N GLU A 228 9.41 -9.76 3.65
CA GLU A 228 8.09 -10.10 3.08
C GLU A 228 7.42 -11.20 3.89
N THR A 229 6.13 -11.38 3.70
CA THR A 229 5.35 -12.44 4.38
C THR A 229 5.26 -13.73 3.56
N ALA A 230 5.53 -13.71 2.25
CA ALA A 230 5.41 -14.83 1.32
C ALA A 230 6.20 -16.08 1.73
N GLN A 231 7.46 -15.92 2.10
CA GLN A 231 8.34 -17.06 2.40
C GLN A 231 7.83 -17.90 3.58
N GLY A 232 7.18 -17.24 4.55
CA GLY A 232 6.52 -17.92 5.66
C GLY A 232 5.39 -18.84 5.21
N ILE A 233 4.74 -18.53 4.11
CA ILE A 233 3.68 -19.34 3.50
C ILE A 233 4.30 -20.55 2.80
N PHE A 234 5.31 -20.36 1.95
CA PHE A 234 5.93 -21.45 1.19
C PHE A 234 6.53 -22.53 2.09
N ILE A 235 7.26 -22.16 3.15
CA ILE A 235 7.84 -23.14 4.08
C ILE A 235 6.79 -23.90 4.89
N ASN A 236 5.55 -23.38 4.99
CA ASN A 236 4.44 -24.01 5.67
C ASN A 236 3.45 -24.70 4.71
N PHE A 237 3.66 -24.67 3.39
CA PHE A 237 2.78 -25.30 2.41
C PHE A 237 2.44 -26.75 2.79
N LYS A 238 3.47 -27.57 3.02
CA LYS A 238 3.28 -28.96 3.41
C LYS A 238 2.54 -29.12 4.74
N ASN A 239 2.86 -28.30 5.75
CA ASN A 239 2.18 -28.33 7.04
C ASN A 239 0.68 -28.05 6.88
N VAL A 240 0.32 -27.06 6.04
CA VAL A 240 -1.08 -26.71 5.78
C VAL A 240 -1.79 -27.84 5.06
N VAL A 241 -1.22 -28.38 3.97
CA VAL A 241 -1.81 -29.51 3.24
C VAL A 241 -2.02 -30.72 4.13
N ASP A 242 -1.01 -31.08 4.96
CA ASP A 242 -1.07 -32.25 5.82
C ASP A 242 -2.07 -32.10 6.99
N THR A 243 -2.31 -30.88 7.46
CA THR A 243 -3.14 -30.64 8.66
C THR A 243 -4.57 -30.19 8.36
N THR A 244 -4.82 -29.76 7.15
CA THR A 244 -6.14 -29.38 6.66
C THR A 244 -6.64 -30.39 5.62
N ARG A 245 -7.83 -30.20 5.11
CA ARG A 245 -8.36 -31.04 4.02
C ARG A 245 -8.43 -30.30 2.69
N VAL A 246 -7.60 -29.28 2.56
CA VAL A 246 -7.55 -28.48 1.32
C VAL A 246 -7.02 -29.32 0.15
N SER A 247 -7.52 -29.02 -1.01
CA SER A 247 -7.04 -29.59 -2.27
C SER A 247 -6.66 -28.44 -3.22
N VAL A 248 -5.61 -28.63 -4.00
CA VAL A 248 -5.27 -27.69 -5.07
C VAL A 248 -6.41 -27.68 -6.11
N PRO A 249 -6.96 -26.49 -6.50
CA PRO A 249 -6.48 -25.16 -6.19
C PRO A 249 -6.99 -24.60 -4.84
N PHE A 250 -6.10 -23.99 -4.06
CA PHE A 250 -6.43 -23.27 -2.82
C PHE A 250 -5.36 -22.22 -2.52
N GLY A 251 -5.69 -21.26 -1.65
CA GLY A 251 -4.73 -20.25 -1.21
C GLY A 251 -4.43 -20.29 0.28
N ILE A 252 -3.27 -19.78 0.64
CA ILE A 252 -2.89 -19.46 2.02
C ILE A 252 -2.74 -17.96 2.12
N ALA A 253 -3.44 -17.35 3.08
CA ALA A 253 -3.46 -15.91 3.27
C ALA A 253 -2.86 -15.50 4.61
N GLN A 254 -2.08 -14.42 4.60
CA GLN A 254 -1.45 -13.85 5.78
C GLN A 254 -1.51 -12.32 5.76
N THR A 255 -1.74 -11.73 6.93
CA THR A 255 -1.41 -10.32 7.18
C THR A 255 -0.27 -10.26 8.18
N GLY A 256 0.68 -9.36 7.98
CA GLY A 256 1.76 -9.25 8.94
C GLY A 256 2.79 -8.20 8.60
N LYS A 257 3.59 -7.86 9.61
CA LYS A 257 4.70 -6.92 9.46
C LYS A 257 5.84 -7.51 8.66
N ALA A 258 6.42 -6.66 7.80
CA ALA A 258 7.65 -6.89 7.05
C ALA A 258 8.58 -5.69 7.21
N PHE A 259 9.88 -5.89 6.97
CA PHE A 259 10.92 -4.92 7.29
C PHE A 259 11.93 -4.85 6.15
N ARG A 260 12.14 -3.67 5.59
CA ARG A 260 13.16 -3.42 4.57
C ARG A 260 14.02 -2.25 4.99
N ASN A 261 15.32 -2.45 5.13
CA ASN A 261 16.26 -1.41 5.55
C ASN A 261 16.48 -0.40 4.42
N GLU A 262 15.40 0.24 3.98
CA GLU A 262 15.38 1.24 2.93
C GLU A 262 16.41 2.34 3.20
N VAL A 263 17.24 2.63 2.23
CA VAL A 263 18.27 3.68 2.36
C VAL A 263 17.63 5.06 2.32
N THR A 264 16.68 5.26 1.41
CA THR A 264 15.96 6.53 1.20
C THR A 264 14.45 6.35 1.35
N PRO A 265 13.95 6.18 2.60
CA PRO A 265 12.50 6.23 2.85
C PRO A 265 11.96 7.58 2.41
N ARG A 266 10.82 7.58 1.71
CA ARG A 266 10.22 8.79 1.16
C ARG A 266 8.72 8.65 0.95
N ASN A 267 8.06 9.77 0.68
CA ASN A 267 6.65 9.81 0.34
C ASN A 267 5.76 9.24 1.45
N PHE A 268 5.98 9.69 2.70
CA PHE A 268 5.19 9.30 3.87
C PHE A 268 5.23 7.77 4.07
N THR A 269 4.06 7.10 4.23
CA THR A 269 4.00 5.65 4.43
C THR A 269 4.13 4.83 3.12
N PHE A 270 4.33 5.48 1.98
CA PHE A 270 4.48 4.78 0.70
C PHE A 270 5.76 3.93 0.64
N ARG A 271 6.90 4.48 1.12
CA ARG A 271 8.18 3.76 1.23
C ARG A 271 8.73 3.92 2.65
N SER A 272 8.46 2.94 3.48
CA SER A 272 8.84 2.87 4.90
C SER A 272 9.70 1.63 5.18
N ARG A 273 10.40 1.65 6.30
CA ARG A 273 11.30 0.55 6.74
C ARG A 273 10.57 -0.55 7.48
N GLU A 274 9.45 -0.22 8.11
CA GLU A 274 8.52 -1.15 8.73
C GLU A 274 7.15 -0.93 8.11
N PHE A 275 6.51 -1.98 7.61
CA PHE A 275 5.20 -1.93 6.96
C PHE A 275 4.46 -3.24 7.19
N GLU A 276 3.20 -3.29 6.81
CA GLU A 276 2.36 -4.48 6.91
C GLU A 276 1.86 -4.88 5.52
N GLN A 277 1.91 -6.18 5.24
CA GLN A 277 1.41 -6.77 3.99
C GLN A 277 0.11 -7.52 4.22
N MET A 278 -0.70 -7.58 3.19
CA MET A 278 -1.85 -8.47 3.01
C MET A 278 -1.49 -9.36 1.82
N GLU A 279 -1.18 -10.61 2.06
CA GLU A 279 -0.56 -11.51 1.08
C GLU A 279 -1.33 -12.80 0.95
N ILE A 280 -1.44 -13.28 -0.28
CA ILE A 280 -2.07 -14.54 -0.64
C ILE A 280 -1.09 -15.28 -1.53
N GLU A 281 -0.80 -16.55 -1.20
CA GLU A 281 -0.15 -17.48 -2.10
C GLU A 281 -1.19 -18.50 -2.54
N PHE A 282 -1.63 -18.38 -3.77
CA PHE A 282 -2.67 -19.23 -4.33
C PHE A 282 -2.04 -20.34 -5.18
N PHE A 283 -2.14 -21.57 -4.69
CA PHE A 283 -1.56 -22.75 -5.31
C PHE A 283 -2.52 -23.35 -6.32
N CYS A 284 -2.07 -23.52 -7.56
CA CYS A 284 -2.85 -24.09 -8.65
C CYS A 284 -2.02 -25.07 -9.51
N HIS A 285 -2.70 -25.84 -10.35
CA HIS A 285 -1.99 -26.68 -11.34
C HIS A 285 -1.33 -25.76 -12.39
N PRO A 286 -0.12 -26.10 -12.89
CA PRO A 286 0.56 -25.27 -13.90
C PRO A 286 -0.27 -24.95 -15.15
N GLU A 287 -1.07 -25.90 -15.62
CA GLU A 287 -1.95 -25.70 -16.80
C GLU A 287 -3.07 -24.69 -16.56
N ASP A 288 -3.49 -24.51 -15.29
CA ASP A 288 -4.59 -23.61 -14.91
C ASP A 288 -4.07 -22.22 -14.47
N ALA A 289 -2.76 -22.02 -14.40
CA ALA A 289 -2.13 -20.82 -13.82
C ALA A 289 -2.59 -19.53 -14.50
N LYS A 290 -2.72 -19.52 -15.83
CA LYS A 290 -3.17 -18.33 -16.58
C LYS A 290 -4.60 -17.90 -16.23
N ASP A 291 -5.50 -18.84 -16.04
CA ASP A 291 -6.90 -18.54 -15.72
C ASP A 291 -7.00 -18.03 -14.29
N TRP A 292 -6.23 -18.61 -13.34
CA TRP A 292 -6.16 -18.16 -11.97
C TRP A 292 -5.46 -16.79 -11.82
N TYR A 293 -4.40 -16.54 -12.59
CA TYR A 293 -3.77 -15.22 -12.66
C TYR A 293 -4.77 -14.14 -13.09
N THR A 294 -5.50 -14.40 -14.20
CA THR A 294 -6.53 -13.49 -14.70
C THR A 294 -7.63 -13.26 -13.65
N PHE A 295 -8.09 -14.32 -12.99
CA PHE A 295 -9.09 -14.23 -11.94
C PHE A 295 -8.64 -13.33 -10.80
N TRP A 296 -7.43 -13.54 -10.27
CA TRP A 296 -6.90 -12.76 -9.15
C TRP A 296 -6.69 -11.30 -9.53
N ARG A 297 -6.10 -11.04 -10.67
CA ARG A 297 -5.90 -9.69 -11.22
C ARG A 297 -7.20 -8.90 -11.26
N ASP A 298 -8.23 -9.45 -11.90
CA ASP A 298 -9.49 -8.77 -12.11
C ASP A 298 -10.30 -8.64 -10.82
N TRP A 299 -10.27 -9.66 -9.96
CA TRP A 299 -10.96 -9.63 -8.67
C TRP A 299 -10.33 -8.62 -7.72
N ARG A 300 -9.00 -8.53 -7.65
CA ARG A 300 -8.31 -7.56 -6.78
C ARG A 300 -8.57 -6.12 -7.22
N MET A 301 -8.54 -5.86 -8.53
CA MET A 301 -8.89 -4.54 -9.07
C MET A 301 -10.32 -4.13 -8.67
N ALA A 302 -11.29 -5.02 -8.85
CA ALA A 302 -12.68 -4.78 -8.47
C ALA A 302 -12.83 -4.54 -6.96
N TRP A 303 -12.11 -5.28 -6.12
CA TRP A 303 -12.15 -5.13 -4.67
C TRP A 303 -11.71 -3.73 -4.20
N TRP A 304 -10.63 -3.18 -4.75
CA TRP A 304 -10.21 -1.82 -4.44
C TRP A 304 -11.23 -0.77 -4.88
N GLN A 305 -11.88 -1.00 -6.02
CA GLN A 305 -12.95 -0.12 -6.52
C GLN A 305 -14.18 -0.14 -5.60
N GLU A 306 -14.56 -1.31 -5.11
CA GLU A 306 -15.66 -1.46 -4.14
C GLU A 306 -15.38 -0.76 -2.80
N LEU A 307 -14.12 -0.63 -2.41
CA LEU A 307 -13.71 0.11 -1.22
C LEU A 307 -13.59 1.62 -1.42
N GLY A 308 -13.84 2.10 -2.64
CA GLY A 308 -13.99 3.52 -2.94
C GLY A 308 -12.82 4.16 -3.67
N LEU A 309 -11.77 3.40 -4.04
CA LEU A 309 -10.74 3.90 -4.97
C LEU A 309 -11.33 3.91 -6.38
N LYS A 310 -11.36 5.07 -7.05
CA LYS A 310 -12.17 5.22 -8.26
C LYS A 310 -11.37 5.50 -9.53
N GLY A 311 -11.87 4.92 -10.61
CA GLY A 311 -11.77 5.29 -12.01
C GLY A 311 -10.40 5.79 -12.45
N ASP A 312 -10.29 7.06 -12.70
CA ASP A 312 -9.09 7.69 -13.26
C ASP A 312 -7.87 7.69 -12.31
N ASN A 313 -8.08 7.42 -11.02
CA ASN A 313 -7.01 7.36 -10.02
C ASN A 313 -6.45 5.94 -9.81
N LEU A 314 -7.07 4.91 -10.38
CA LEU A 314 -6.68 3.52 -10.22
C LEU A 314 -6.57 2.85 -11.58
N ILE A 315 -5.41 2.28 -11.88
CA ILE A 315 -5.16 1.57 -13.13
C ILE A 315 -4.62 0.18 -12.87
N LEU A 316 -4.75 -0.68 -13.87
CA LEU A 316 -4.07 -1.96 -13.96
C LEU A 316 -2.94 -1.82 -14.99
N ARG A 317 -1.69 -2.08 -14.58
CA ARG A 317 -0.52 -2.09 -15.45
C ARG A 317 0.04 -3.51 -15.54
N GLU A 318 0.13 -4.03 -16.75
CA GLU A 318 0.85 -5.28 -16.99
C GLU A 318 2.33 -4.98 -17.23
N HIS A 319 3.20 -5.82 -16.68
CA HIS A 319 4.64 -5.70 -16.86
C HIS A 319 5.07 -6.22 -18.22
N ASP A 320 5.99 -5.49 -18.86
CA ASP A 320 6.67 -5.98 -20.05
C ASP A 320 7.68 -7.09 -19.71
N ASN A 321 8.04 -7.92 -20.69
CA ASN A 321 8.87 -9.10 -20.46
C ASN A 321 10.25 -8.81 -19.86
N ASP A 322 10.79 -7.63 -20.08
CA ASP A 322 12.08 -7.16 -19.54
C ASP A 322 11.98 -6.67 -18.08
N GLU A 323 10.78 -6.30 -17.63
CA GLU A 323 10.49 -5.92 -16.24
C GLU A 323 10.23 -7.12 -15.34
N LEU A 324 9.90 -8.30 -15.91
CA LEU A 324 9.53 -9.48 -15.13
C LEU A 324 10.67 -9.95 -14.23
N ALA A 325 10.34 -10.21 -12.97
CA ALA A 325 11.25 -10.91 -12.05
C ALA A 325 11.63 -12.29 -12.61
N HIS A 326 12.82 -12.77 -12.25
CA HIS A 326 13.37 -14.02 -12.81
C HIS A 326 12.48 -15.25 -12.61
N TYR A 327 11.68 -15.28 -11.54
CA TYR A 327 10.73 -16.35 -11.23
C TYR A 327 9.42 -16.27 -12.04
N ALA A 328 9.08 -15.10 -12.57
CA ALA A 328 7.84 -14.86 -13.31
C ALA A 328 8.00 -14.96 -14.85
N LYS A 329 9.23 -15.10 -15.36
CA LYS A 329 9.52 -15.09 -16.81
C LYS A 329 8.85 -16.21 -17.61
N GLU A 330 8.59 -17.34 -16.97
CA GLU A 330 7.89 -18.48 -17.58
C GLU A 330 6.44 -18.60 -17.09
N GLY A 331 5.99 -17.63 -16.28
CA GLY A 331 4.64 -17.59 -15.72
C GLY A 331 3.61 -16.95 -16.65
N ALA A 332 2.39 -16.85 -16.14
CA ALA A 332 1.26 -16.22 -16.84
C ALA A 332 1.41 -14.70 -16.98
N GLY A 333 2.19 -14.07 -16.10
CA GLY A 333 2.48 -12.63 -16.11
C GLY A 333 2.65 -12.02 -14.72
N THR A 334 2.89 -10.72 -14.72
CA THR A 334 2.87 -9.86 -13.53
C THR A 334 2.11 -8.59 -13.88
N SER A 335 1.23 -8.16 -12.98
CA SER A 335 0.51 -6.90 -13.10
C SER A 335 0.55 -6.15 -11.78
N ASP A 336 0.57 -4.83 -11.86
CA ASP A 336 0.39 -3.94 -10.72
C ASP A 336 -0.97 -3.25 -10.80
N ILE A 337 -1.68 -3.22 -9.68
CA ILE A 337 -2.74 -2.25 -9.45
C ILE A 337 -2.03 -1.01 -8.93
N GLU A 338 -2.12 0.09 -9.66
CA GLU A 338 -1.44 1.32 -9.34
C GLU A 338 -2.44 2.44 -9.04
N TYR A 339 -2.09 3.30 -8.07
CA TYR A 339 -2.90 4.45 -7.67
C TYR A 339 -2.15 5.76 -7.95
N MET A 340 -2.89 6.79 -8.42
CA MET A 340 -2.34 8.13 -8.64
C MET A 340 -2.20 8.89 -7.31
N PHE A 341 -1.07 8.70 -6.64
CA PHE A 341 -0.78 9.48 -5.44
C PHE A 341 -0.43 10.94 -5.80
N PRO A 342 -0.68 11.92 -4.91
CA PRO A 342 -0.34 13.32 -5.19
C PRO A 342 1.13 13.57 -5.53
N PHE A 343 2.05 12.71 -5.05
CA PHE A 343 3.48 12.81 -5.34
C PHE A 343 3.90 12.06 -6.62
N THR A 344 3.04 11.25 -7.21
CA THR A 344 3.31 10.59 -8.50
C THR A 344 2.59 11.27 -9.66
N ALA A 345 1.57 12.09 -9.38
CA ALA A 345 0.73 12.70 -10.39
C ALA A 345 1.54 13.52 -11.42
N PRO A 346 1.29 13.38 -12.74
CA PRO A 346 0.18 12.63 -13.35
C PRO A 346 0.44 11.12 -13.50
N GLY A 347 1.57 10.61 -13.04
CA GLY A 347 1.88 9.17 -13.02
C GLY A 347 1.24 8.45 -11.84
N PHE A 348 1.54 7.17 -11.73
CA PHE A 348 0.95 6.26 -10.76
C PHE A 348 2.04 5.62 -9.89
N GLY A 349 1.63 5.01 -8.79
CA GLY A 349 2.50 4.23 -7.92
C GLY A 349 1.82 2.93 -7.53
N GLU A 350 2.61 1.88 -7.43
CA GLU A 350 2.18 0.54 -7.09
C GLU A 350 1.42 0.51 -5.75
N LEU A 351 0.23 -0.09 -5.76
CA LEU A 351 -0.62 -0.34 -4.60
C LEU A 351 -0.64 -1.83 -4.25
N GLU A 352 -0.76 -2.70 -5.24
CA GLU A 352 -0.78 -4.15 -5.10
C GLU A 352 -0.17 -4.80 -6.34
N GLY A 353 0.73 -5.76 -6.14
CA GLY A 353 1.26 -6.61 -7.20
C GLY A 353 0.49 -7.92 -7.30
N ILE A 354 0.29 -8.42 -8.52
CA ILE A 354 -0.25 -9.76 -8.78
C ILE A 354 0.72 -10.47 -9.73
N ALA A 355 1.35 -11.55 -9.28
CA ALA A 355 2.36 -12.26 -10.06
C ALA A 355 2.07 -13.77 -10.13
N ASP A 356 2.33 -14.40 -11.29
CA ASP A 356 2.54 -15.83 -11.35
C ASP A 356 4.01 -16.12 -11.05
N ARG A 357 4.29 -16.58 -9.84
CA ARG A 357 5.63 -16.95 -9.35
C ARG A 357 6.08 -18.32 -9.86
N THR A 358 5.30 -18.96 -10.69
CA THR A 358 5.51 -20.34 -11.13
C THR A 358 5.62 -21.30 -9.92
N ASN A 359 6.43 -22.34 -10.00
CA ASN A 359 6.76 -23.21 -8.87
C ASN A 359 8.12 -22.88 -8.23
N PHE A 360 8.67 -21.69 -8.50
CA PHE A 360 10.03 -21.30 -8.14
C PHE A 360 10.30 -21.47 -6.63
N ASP A 361 9.49 -20.83 -5.79
CA ASP A 361 9.73 -20.84 -4.33
C ASP A 361 9.64 -22.24 -3.73
N LEU A 362 8.63 -23.02 -4.13
CA LEU A 362 8.50 -24.41 -3.67
C LEU A 362 9.70 -25.26 -4.12
N THR A 363 10.21 -25.04 -5.32
CA THR A 363 11.42 -25.72 -5.84
C THR A 363 12.63 -25.36 -4.99
N GLN A 364 12.88 -24.07 -4.76
CA GLN A 364 14.02 -23.60 -3.98
C GLN A 364 13.99 -24.14 -2.54
N HIS A 365 12.82 -24.06 -1.89
CA HIS A 365 12.69 -24.59 -0.53
C HIS A 365 12.79 -26.11 -0.47
N ALA A 366 12.28 -26.84 -1.46
CA ALA A 366 12.45 -28.30 -1.53
C ALA A 366 13.93 -28.68 -1.68
N GLU A 367 14.66 -28.00 -2.56
CA GLU A 367 16.08 -28.24 -2.80
C GLU A 367 16.95 -27.93 -1.59
N HIS A 368 16.75 -26.79 -0.93
CA HIS A 368 17.56 -26.35 0.21
C HIS A 368 17.23 -27.14 1.50
N SER A 369 15.95 -27.45 1.74
CA SER A 369 15.52 -28.19 2.94
C SER A 369 15.60 -29.68 2.79
N LYS A 370 15.74 -30.22 1.57
CA LYS A 370 15.61 -31.66 1.22
C LYS A 370 14.24 -32.22 1.55
N THR A 371 13.22 -31.38 1.68
CA THR A 371 11.83 -31.76 1.96
C THR A 371 11.03 -31.74 0.65
N LYS A 372 10.27 -32.81 0.39
CA LYS A 372 9.38 -32.84 -0.78
C LYS A 372 8.20 -31.91 -0.55
N LEU A 373 7.99 -30.97 -1.47
CA LEU A 373 6.88 -30.02 -1.49
C LEU A 373 5.95 -30.24 -2.69
N ASP A 374 6.11 -31.38 -3.39
CA ASP A 374 5.20 -31.80 -4.45
C ASP A 374 3.81 -32.17 -3.90
N TYR A 375 2.76 -31.82 -4.64
CA TYR A 375 1.38 -32.19 -4.35
C TYR A 375 0.98 -33.41 -5.18
N PHE A 376 0.19 -34.33 -4.58
CA PHE A 376 -0.40 -35.45 -5.27
C PHE A 376 -1.89 -35.21 -5.50
N ASP A 377 -2.27 -35.01 -6.75
CA ASP A 377 -3.66 -34.81 -7.17
C ASP A 377 -4.26 -36.12 -7.70
N ASN A 378 -5.15 -36.72 -6.94
CA ASN A 378 -5.82 -37.96 -7.31
C ASN A 378 -6.94 -37.76 -8.36
N THR A 379 -7.26 -36.53 -8.72
CA THR A 379 -8.30 -36.18 -9.72
C THR A 379 -7.72 -35.98 -11.11
N ARG A 380 -6.40 -35.94 -11.25
CA ARG A 380 -5.65 -35.70 -12.50
C ARG A 380 -4.82 -36.91 -12.92
N GLY A 381 -4.16 -36.79 -14.05
CA GLY A 381 -3.28 -37.79 -14.62
C GLY A 381 -3.98 -38.73 -15.61
N GLU A 382 -3.22 -39.70 -16.12
CA GLU A 382 -3.74 -40.66 -17.08
C GLU A 382 -4.93 -41.48 -16.54
N LEU A 383 -5.86 -41.86 -17.40
CA LEU A 383 -6.96 -42.70 -16.98
C LEU A 383 -6.50 -44.15 -16.81
N ALA A 384 -6.87 -44.75 -15.70
CA ALA A 384 -6.72 -46.20 -15.49
C ALA A 384 -7.77 -46.98 -16.26
N LYS A 385 -7.63 -48.31 -16.38
CA LYS A 385 -8.56 -49.20 -17.09
C LYS A 385 -10.01 -49.12 -16.61
N ASN A 386 -10.24 -48.69 -15.38
CA ASN A 386 -11.57 -48.46 -14.81
C ASN A 386 -12.15 -47.07 -15.07
N GLY A 387 -11.47 -46.26 -15.89
CA GLY A 387 -11.89 -44.88 -16.22
C GLY A 387 -11.60 -43.83 -15.14
N GLN A 388 -10.97 -44.18 -14.05
CA GLN A 388 -10.56 -43.21 -12.99
C GLN A 388 -9.16 -42.67 -13.26
N PRO A 389 -8.83 -41.42 -12.89
CA PRO A 389 -7.48 -40.90 -12.93
C PRO A 389 -6.53 -41.71 -12.05
N LYS A 390 -5.29 -41.88 -12.49
CA LYS A 390 -4.23 -42.57 -11.72
C LYS A 390 -3.64 -41.69 -10.64
N GLY A 391 -3.93 -40.40 -10.67
CA GLY A 391 -3.25 -39.39 -9.87
C GLY A 391 -1.99 -38.88 -10.55
N GLU A 392 -1.66 -37.63 -10.25
CA GLU A 392 -0.49 -36.93 -10.77
C GLU A 392 0.27 -36.26 -9.65
N ARG A 393 1.59 -36.19 -9.77
CA ARG A 393 2.45 -35.42 -8.85
C ARG A 393 3.05 -34.24 -9.58
N TYR A 394 2.94 -33.07 -8.98
CA TYR A 394 3.52 -31.84 -9.50
C TYR A 394 3.87 -30.87 -8.38
N LEU A 395 4.73 -29.90 -8.66
CA LEU A 395 4.91 -28.70 -7.84
C LEU A 395 3.88 -27.66 -8.32
N PRO A 396 2.96 -27.20 -7.47
CA PRO A 396 1.99 -26.19 -7.86
C PRO A 396 2.65 -24.90 -8.36
N HIS A 397 2.03 -24.24 -9.32
CA HIS A 397 2.26 -22.84 -9.58
C HIS A 397 1.61 -22.00 -8.47
N VAL A 398 2.14 -20.82 -8.28
CA VAL A 398 1.69 -19.91 -7.23
C VAL A 398 1.31 -18.58 -7.84
N ILE A 399 0.06 -18.17 -7.66
CA ILE A 399 -0.38 -16.82 -7.99
C ILE A 399 -0.36 -16.00 -6.69
N GLU A 400 0.40 -14.91 -6.68
CA GLU A 400 0.64 -14.05 -5.53
C GLU A 400 -0.04 -12.68 -5.71
N PRO A 401 -1.22 -12.43 -5.15
CA PRO A 401 -1.69 -11.08 -4.86
C PRO A 401 -1.07 -10.57 -3.56
N SER A 402 -0.26 -9.49 -3.64
CA SER A 402 0.45 -8.90 -2.51
C SER A 402 0.20 -7.40 -2.43
N ALA A 403 -0.50 -6.97 -1.39
CA ALA A 403 -0.80 -5.56 -1.15
C ALA A 403 -0.12 -5.05 0.12
N GLY A 404 0.47 -3.85 0.04
CA GLY A 404 0.93 -3.12 1.21
C GLY A 404 -0.26 -2.52 1.98
N LEU A 405 -0.53 -2.99 3.20
CA LEU A 405 -1.63 -2.43 4.00
C LEU A 405 -1.42 -0.93 4.27
N ASP A 406 -0.20 -0.51 4.53
CA ASP A 406 0.15 0.89 4.77
C ASP A 406 0.00 1.76 3.50
N ARG A 407 0.33 1.21 2.32
CA ARG A 407 0.06 1.86 1.02
C ARG A 407 -1.45 1.96 0.76
N GLY A 408 -2.21 0.91 1.09
CA GLY A 408 -3.66 0.92 1.02
C GLY A 408 -4.29 2.01 1.89
N VAL A 409 -3.84 2.14 3.14
CA VAL A 409 -4.28 3.23 4.02
C VAL A 409 -3.92 4.60 3.43
N LEU A 410 -2.73 4.76 2.86
CA LEU A 410 -2.32 6.02 2.22
C LEU A 410 -3.19 6.34 1.02
N ALA A 411 -3.46 5.38 0.14
CA ALA A 411 -4.35 5.56 -1.01
C ALA A 411 -5.76 5.98 -0.56
N LEU A 412 -6.30 5.33 0.47
CA LEU A 412 -7.60 5.69 1.05
C LEU A 412 -7.60 7.10 1.66
N LEU A 413 -6.52 7.53 2.33
CA LEU A 413 -6.39 8.89 2.86
C LEU A 413 -6.33 9.92 1.71
N CYS A 414 -5.56 9.63 0.66
CA CYS A 414 -5.47 10.50 -0.52
C CYS A 414 -6.80 10.59 -1.26
N GLU A 415 -7.50 9.48 -1.47
CA GLU A 415 -8.79 9.45 -2.16
C GLU A 415 -9.86 10.18 -1.35
N ALA A 416 -9.92 9.92 -0.04
CA ALA A 416 -10.92 10.49 0.85
C ALA A 416 -10.74 11.99 1.11
N PHE A 417 -9.52 12.53 1.01
CA PHE A 417 -9.25 13.95 1.24
C PHE A 417 -9.99 14.81 0.21
N THR A 418 -10.97 15.56 0.66
CA THR A 418 -11.85 16.36 -0.21
C THR A 418 -11.88 17.80 0.29
N PRO A 419 -11.18 18.73 -0.38
CA PRO A 419 -11.31 20.16 -0.12
C PRO A 419 -12.73 20.63 -0.39
N ASP A 420 -13.30 21.40 0.54
CA ASP A 420 -14.64 21.95 0.46
C ASP A 420 -14.68 23.29 1.21
N PRO A 421 -14.54 24.44 0.50
CA PRO A 421 -14.48 25.76 1.11
C PRO A 421 -15.78 26.19 1.79
N ASP A 422 -16.91 25.56 1.45
CA ASP A 422 -18.21 25.87 2.03
C ASP A 422 -18.39 25.25 3.44
N ARG A 423 -17.50 24.34 3.84
CA ARG A 423 -17.49 23.77 5.17
C ARG A 423 -16.65 24.58 6.15
N ALA A 424 -17.09 24.63 7.39
CA ALA A 424 -16.34 25.27 8.46
C ALA A 424 -14.95 24.65 8.69
N SER A 425 -14.75 23.40 8.28
CA SER A 425 -13.46 22.68 8.31
C SER A 425 -12.58 22.97 7.08
N GLY A 426 -13.15 23.49 5.98
CA GLY A 426 -12.47 23.67 4.69
C GLY A 426 -12.16 22.36 3.95
N VAL A 427 -12.36 21.20 4.61
CA VAL A 427 -12.05 19.87 4.10
C VAL A 427 -12.86 18.80 4.84
N PHE A 428 -13.14 17.69 4.15
CA PHE A 428 -13.68 16.49 4.81
C PHE A 428 -13.04 15.23 4.24
N MET A 429 -13.10 14.14 5.01
CA MET A 429 -12.57 12.83 4.60
C MET A 429 -13.72 11.93 4.12
N LYS A 430 -13.82 11.73 2.82
CA LYS A 430 -14.89 10.96 2.16
C LYS A 430 -14.58 9.46 2.14
N PHE A 431 -14.34 8.85 3.31
CA PHE A 431 -14.17 7.40 3.39
C PHE A 431 -15.46 6.64 3.03
N HIS A 432 -15.28 5.49 2.39
CA HIS A 432 -16.36 4.51 2.31
C HIS A 432 -16.85 4.16 3.72
N PRO A 433 -18.17 4.08 4.00
CA PRO A 433 -18.69 3.85 5.37
C PRO A 433 -18.11 2.61 6.05
N ARG A 434 -17.88 1.53 5.29
CA ARG A 434 -17.25 0.31 5.78
C ARG A 434 -15.83 0.54 6.32
N LEU A 435 -15.08 1.51 5.76
CA LEU A 435 -13.70 1.80 6.16
C LEU A 435 -13.58 2.96 7.15
N ALA A 436 -14.58 3.84 7.22
CA ALA A 436 -14.56 5.00 8.11
C ALA A 436 -14.18 4.60 9.55
N PRO A 437 -13.18 5.28 10.17
CA PRO A 437 -12.75 4.93 11.52
C PRO A 437 -13.82 5.22 12.58
N ILE A 438 -14.62 6.26 12.37
CA ILE A 438 -15.82 6.58 13.16
C ILE A 438 -17.02 6.24 12.29
N LYS A 439 -17.84 5.30 12.75
CA LYS A 439 -19.02 4.83 12.00
C LYS A 439 -20.21 5.77 12.11
N ALA A 440 -20.37 6.35 13.29
CA ALA A 440 -21.40 7.35 13.59
C ALA A 440 -20.99 8.18 14.79
N ALA A 441 -21.62 9.36 14.92
CA ALA A 441 -21.51 10.21 16.10
C ALA A 441 -22.88 10.60 16.60
N VAL A 442 -23.07 10.68 17.91
CA VAL A 442 -24.34 11.07 18.56
C VAL A 442 -24.10 12.32 19.40
N PHE A 443 -24.90 13.35 19.17
CA PHE A 443 -24.76 14.64 19.82
C PHE A 443 -26.05 15.15 20.43
N PRO A 444 -26.09 15.58 21.69
CA PRO A 444 -27.12 16.49 22.12
C PRO A 444 -26.88 17.87 21.48
N LEU A 445 -27.91 18.52 20.93
CA LEU A 445 -27.76 19.85 20.32
C LEU A 445 -27.20 20.84 21.35
N VAL A 446 -27.73 20.81 22.56
CA VAL A 446 -27.28 21.57 23.73
C VAL A 446 -27.15 20.67 24.95
N LYS A 447 -26.31 21.08 25.92
CA LYS A 447 -26.06 20.33 27.16
C LYS A 447 -27.10 20.65 28.25
N LYS A 448 -28.38 20.58 27.91
CA LYS A 448 -29.52 20.85 28.83
C LYS A 448 -30.81 20.26 28.27
N ASP A 449 -31.90 20.48 28.98
CA ASP A 449 -33.26 20.19 28.56
C ASP A 449 -33.53 18.69 28.28
N GLY A 450 -32.80 17.76 28.93
CA GLY A 450 -32.98 16.31 28.77
C GLY A 450 -32.33 15.72 27.51
N MET A 451 -31.65 16.51 26.65
CA MET A 451 -31.02 16.00 25.43
C MET A 451 -29.84 15.07 25.69
N PRO A 452 -28.91 15.34 26.64
CA PRO A 452 -27.83 14.41 26.96
C PRO A 452 -28.32 13.06 27.48
N GLU A 453 -29.44 13.07 28.24
CA GLU A 453 -30.08 11.89 28.85
C GLU A 453 -30.66 10.95 27.78
N ILE A 454 -30.93 11.43 26.56
CA ILE A 454 -31.34 10.64 25.39
C ILE A 454 -30.12 10.29 24.53
N ALA A 455 -29.23 11.23 24.28
CA ALA A 455 -28.08 11.05 23.39
C ALA A 455 -27.06 10.02 23.90
N ALA A 456 -26.77 10.03 25.22
CA ALA A 456 -25.76 9.12 25.78
C ALA A 456 -26.22 7.65 25.77
N PRO A 457 -27.47 7.29 26.16
CA PRO A 457 -27.98 5.93 25.98
C PRO A 457 -28.00 5.46 24.53
N LEU A 458 -28.44 6.31 23.57
CA LEU A 458 -28.43 5.99 22.16
C LEU A 458 -26.98 5.68 21.66
N ALA A 459 -26.00 6.51 22.03
CA ALA A 459 -24.60 6.24 21.72
C ALA A 459 -24.11 4.92 22.34
N GLY A 460 -24.56 4.61 23.57
CA GLY A 460 -24.27 3.34 24.25
C GLY A 460 -24.83 2.14 23.51
N GLU A 461 -26.08 2.21 23.07
CA GLU A 461 -26.73 1.17 22.28
C GLU A 461 -25.99 0.93 20.95
N LEU A 462 -25.72 2.00 20.22
CA LEU A 462 -24.99 1.90 18.96
C LEU A 462 -23.56 1.35 19.14
N ARG A 463 -22.87 1.69 20.25
CA ARG A 463 -21.56 1.08 20.57
C ARG A 463 -21.67 -0.41 20.84
N ASN A 464 -22.67 -0.85 21.56
CA ASN A 464 -22.89 -2.27 21.82
C ASN A 464 -23.17 -3.04 20.52
N ARG A 465 -23.96 -2.46 19.61
CA ARG A 465 -24.33 -3.11 18.35
C ARG A 465 -23.22 -3.06 17.30
N PHE A 466 -22.52 -1.94 17.13
CA PHE A 466 -21.59 -1.67 16.03
C PHE A 466 -20.15 -1.42 16.44
N GLY A 467 -19.81 -1.42 17.73
CA GLY A 467 -18.46 -1.10 18.21
C GLY A 467 -17.38 -2.06 17.73
N HIS A 468 -17.74 -3.25 17.28
CA HIS A 468 -16.83 -4.21 16.65
C HIS A 468 -16.39 -3.78 15.23
N LEU A 469 -17.17 -2.92 14.55
CA LEU A 469 -16.89 -2.39 13.21
C LEU A 469 -16.09 -1.08 13.23
N GLY A 470 -16.12 -0.35 14.34
CA GLY A 470 -15.45 0.92 14.49
C GLY A 470 -16.03 1.77 15.61
N THR A 471 -15.52 2.98 15.73
CA THR A 471 -15.91 3.87 16.81
C THR A 471 -17.31 4.45 16.59
N ILE A 472 -18.11 4.49 17.65
CA ILE A 472 -19.31 5.34 17.76
C ILE A 472 -18.95 6.48 18.72
N ASP A 473 -18.90 7.70 18.22
CA ASP A 473 -18.51 8.86 19.01
C ASP A 473 -19.71 9.48 19.75
N TYR A 474 -19.44 10.08 20.90
CA TYR A 474 -20.38 10.90 21.65
C TYR A 474 -19.67 12.15 22.15
N ASP A 475 -20.20 13.31 21.85
CA ASP A 475 -19.62 14.56 22.31
C ASP A 475 -20.72 15.60 22.62
N GLU A 476 -20.59 16.23 23.77
CA GLU A 476 -21.46 17.31 24.26
C GLU A 476 -20.71 18.63 24.49
N LYS A 477 -19.40 18.65 24.12
CA LYS A 477 -18.54 19.82 24.31
C LYS A 477 -18.51 20.69 23.07
N GLN A 478 -18.45 21.99 23.25
CA GLN A 478 -18.46 23.01 22.20
C GLN A 478 -19.80 23.10 21.42
N SER A 479 -19.88 24.01 20.44
CA SER A 479 -21.05 24.17 19.60
C SER A 479 -21.20 22.99 18.62
N ILE A 480 -22.45 22.74 18.19
CA ILE A 480 -22.77 21.66 17.26
C ILE A 480 -21.97 21.79 15.94
N GLY A 481 -21.81 23.00 15.41
CA GLY A 481 -21.04 23.23 14.18
C GLY A 481 -19.56 22.81 14.31
N LYS A 482 -18.93 23.05 15.47
CA LYS A 482 -17.55 22.60 15.74
C LYS A 482 -17.44 21.07 15.86
N ARG A 483 -18.48 20.43 16.40
CA ARG A 483 -18.55 18.97 16.48
C ARG A 483 -18.71 18.34 15.09
N TYR A 484 -19.58 18.89 14.26
CA TYR A 484 -19.72 18.47 12.85
C TYR A 484 -18.42 18.66 12.06
N ALA A 485 -17.80 19.84 12.15
CA ALA A 485 -16.52 20.08 11.46
C ALA A 485 -15.42 19.07 11.84
N ARG A 486 -15.36 18.69 13.12
CA ARG A 486 -14.44 17.66 13.59
C ARG A 486 -14.76 16.28 13.02
N MET A 487 -16.04 15.92 12.93
CA MET A 487 -16.47 14.65 12.34
C MET A 487 -16.26 14.61 10.83
N ASP A 488 -16.44 15.74 10.14
CA ASP A 488 -16.11 15.86 8.72
C ASP A 488 -14.62 15.56 8.44
N GLU A 489 -13.71 16.17 9.21
CA GLU A 489 -12.28 15.90 9.11
C GLU A 489 -11.87 14.49 9.59
N ALA A 490 -12.62 13.88 10.51
CA ALA A 490 -12.41 12.49 10.95
C ALA A 490 -13.01 11.46 9.98
N GLY A 491 -13.85 11.92 9.05
CA GLY A 491 -14.49 11.08 8.04
C GLY A 491 -15.69 10.27 8.55
N CYS A 492 -16.37 10.75 9.60
CA CYS A 492 -17.58 10.13 10.12
C CYS A 492 -18.75 10.30 9.15
N PRO A 493 -19.35 9.21 8.61
CA PRO A 493 -20.37 9.33 7.57
C PRO A 493 -21.72 9.87 8.07
N PHE A 494 -22.07 9.60 9.33
CA PHE A 494 -23.39 9.93 9.88
C PHE A 494 -23.29 10.55 11.28
N CYS A 495 -23.94 11.72 11.47
CA CYS A 495 -24.08 12.33 12.79
C CYS A 495 -25.55 12.40 13.18
N PHE A 496 -25.89 11.80 14.32
CA PHE A 496 -27.24 11.81 14.90
C PHE A 496 -27.32 12.91 15.95
N THR A 497 -28.25 13.84 15.79
CA THR A 497 -28.41 14.96 16.72
C THR A 497 -29.74 14.89 17.42
N ILE A 498 -29.68 14.93 18.74
CA ILE A 498 -30.84 15.04 19.66
C ILE A 498 -31.11 16.53 19.86
N ASP A 499 -32.27 17.01 19.48
CA ASP A 499 -32.70 18.42 19.51
C ASP A 499 -34.03 18.60 20.26
N SER A 500 -34.58 19.80 20.16
CA SER A 500 -35.86 20.11 20.85
C SER A 500 -37.05 19.33 20.29
N GLU A 501 -37.07 19.02 19.00
CA GLU A 501 -38.14 18.22 18.40
C GLU A 501 -38.08 16.78 18.87
N THR A 502 -36.86 16.24 19.06
CA THR A 502 -36.65 14.90 19.62
C THR A 502 -37.41 14.69 20.93
N LEU A 503 -37.45 15.72 21.79
CA LEU A 503 -38.14 15.64 23.10
C LEU A 503 -39.67 15.50 22.99
N SER A 504 -40.23 15.89 21.84
CA SER A 504 -41.70 15.85 21.62
C SER A 504 -42.16 14.71 20.72
N ASP A 505 -41.37 14.34 19.71
CA ASP A 505 -41.75 13.39 18.65
C ASP A 505 -40.93 12.12 18.57
N ASN A 506 -39.92 11.97 19.46
CA ASN A 506 -39.04 10.79 19.48
C ASN A 506 -38.28 10.54 18.18
N THR A 507 -37.95 11.60 17.42
CA THR A 507 -37.12 11.51 16.22
C THR A 507 -35.74 12.14 16.43
N VAL A 508 -34.78 11.83 15.60
CA VAL A 508 -33.44 12.45 15.61
C VAL A 508 -33.12 13.00 14.24
N THR A 509 -32.31 14.05 14.20
CA THR A 509 -31.74 14.55 12.95
C THR A 509 -30.54 13.71 12.57
N VAL A 510 -30.52 13.14 11.35
CA VAL A 510 -29.36 12.49 10.74
C VAL A 510 -28.72 13.46 9.78
N ARG A 511 -27.45 13.81 10.00
CA ARG A 511 -26.66 14.60 9.05
C ARG A 511 -25.72 13.68 8.27
N HIS A 512 -25.81 13.75 6.94
CA HIS A 512 -24.96 13.03 6.01
C HIS A 512 -23.68 13.83 5.75
N ARG A 513 -22.51 13.20 5.94
CA ARG A 513 -21.20 13.85 5.69
C ARG A 513 -21.06 14.32 4.26
N ASP A 514 -21.43 13.48 3.29
CA ASP A 514 -21.09 13.71 1.88
C ASP A 514 -21.89 14.86 1.22
N THR A 515 -23.15 15.00 1.60
CA THR A 515 -24.07 15.98 1.00
C THR A 515 -24.43 17.15 1.90
N LEU A 516 -24.14 17.04 3.21
CA LEU A 516 -24.62 17.94 4.27
C LEU A 516 -26.14 17.89 4.50
N ASP A 517 -26.86 17.06 3.74
CA ASP A 517 -28.31 16.87 3.92
C ASP A 517 -28.64 16.39 5.32
N GLN A 518 -29.80 16.80 5.77
CA GLN A 518 -30.33 16.39 7.06
C GLN A 518 -31.75 15.83 6.87
N GLU A 519 -31.99 14.71 7.48
CA GLU A 519 -33.30 14.06 7.53
C GLU A 519 -33.66 13.70 8.96
N ARG A 520 -34.94 13.46 9.22
CA ARG A 520 -35.40 13.01 10.54
C ARG A 520 -35.86 11.56 10.46
N ILE A 521 -35.39 10.78 11.41
CA ILE A 521 -35.79 9.38 11.58
C ILE A 521 -36.20 9.13 13.03
N ALA A 522 -37.06 8.15 13.26
CA ALA A 522 -37.41 7.72 14.61
C ALA A 522 -36.20 7.14 15.36
N ILE A 523 -36.06 7.41 16.66
CA ILE A 523 -34.92 6.95 17.48
C ILE A 523 -34.75 5.43 17.41
N ASP A 524 -35.84 4.68 17.46
CA ASP A 524 -35.86 3.22 17.39
C ASP A 524 -35.41 2.66 16.03
N LYS A 525 -35.32 3.50 14.98
CA LYS A 525 -34.84 3.15 13.64
C LYS A 525 -33.38 3.49 13.39
N VAL A 526 -32.71 4.21 14.29
CA VAL A 526 -31.30 4.61 14.11
C VAL A 526 -30.39 3.41 13.95
N GLY A 527 -30.59 2.37 14.73
CA GLY A 527 -29.79 1.14 14.63
C GLY A 527 -29.99 0.41 13.30
N ASP A 528 -31.20 0.34 12.77
CA ASP A 528 -31.50 -0.32 11.49
C ASP A 528 -30.98 0.52 10.33
N PHE A 529 -31.14 1.85 10.39
CA PHE A 529 -30.54 2.78 9.44
C PHE A 529 -29.02 2.59 9.34
N LEU A 530 -28.35 2.56 10.49
CA LEU A 530 -26.89 2.42 10.50
C LEU A 530 -26.45 1.03 9.99
N ALA A 531 -27.19 -0.05 10.32
CA ALA A 531 -26.92 -1.38 9.79
C ALA A 531 -26.99 -1.40 8.27
N GLU A 532 -28.07 -0.88 7.68
CA GLU A 532 -28.23 -0.78 6.22
C GLU A 532 -27.07 -0.01 5.56
N LYS A 533 -26.72 1.16 6.11
CA LYS A 533 -25.65 2.02 5.54
C LYS A 533 -24.24 1.46 5.71
N LEU A 534 -24.04 0.56 6.67
CA LEU A 534 -22.78 -0.16 6.88
C LEU A 534 -22.73 -1.50 6.12
N GLY A 535 -23.83 -1.94 5.50
CA GLY A 535 -23.91 -3.18 4.72
C GLY A 535 -24.12 -4.43 5.57
N PHE A 536 -24.93 -4.34 6.64
CA PHE A 536 -25.25 -5.45 7.56
C PHE A 536 -26.73 -5.77 7.64
#